data_4a3d553c0a08c06c0c33b2fe89cfd9a2
#
_entry.id   4a3d553c0a08c06c0c33b2fe89cfd9a2
#
_cell.length_a   1.000
_cell.length_b   1.000
_cell.length_c   1.000
_cell.angle_alpha   90.00
_cell.angle_beta   90.00
_cell.angle_gamma   90.00
#
_symmetry.space_group_name_H-M   'P 1'
#
loop_
_entity.id
_entity.type
_entity.pdbx_description
1 polymer ?
#
loop_
_entity_poly.entity_id
_entity_poly.type
_entity_poly.pdbx_seq_one_letter_code
_entity_poly.pdbx_strand_id
1 'polypeptide(L)'
;MKFNDHHNLDGQHAFMGASKYHWINYDDEKLVDTWKNLQAIQRGTELHDFARRCIELRQKLPSRKKTLNMFVNDAIGFNMTPEQILYFSENCFGTADAICFRDNMLRIHDLKTGETKAHMEQLLVYASLFCLEYKQEPDKIEMELRIYQGNEIYVCNPDPIDIRKIGEKIVRFNKLIEKMKNEE
;
A
#
# COMPACT_ATOMS: atom_id res chain seq x y z
N MET A 1 42.79 24.49 2.86
CA MET A 1 42.44 23.21 2.22
C MET A 1 41.19 23.45 1.38
N LYS A 2 41.13 23.00 0.11
CA LYS A 2 39.95 23.10 -0.74
C LYS A 2 39.23 21.76 -0.71
N PHE A 3 37.93 21.73 -0.36
CA PHE A 3 37.13 20.52 -0.36
C PHE A 3 36.72 20.15 -1.76
N ASN A 4 36.58 18.84 -2.04
CA ASN A 4 36.07 18.35 -3.30
C ASN A 4 34.57 18.66 -3.41
N ASP A 5 34.12 18.85 -4.66
CA ASP A 5 32.73 19.10 -4.99
C ASP A 5 32.04 17.76 -5.29
N HIS A 6 30.84 17.58 -4.70
CA HIS A 6 30.00 16.39 -4.84
C HIS A 6 28.53 16.76 -5.03
N HIS A 7 28.20 17.88 -5.69
CA HIS A 7 26.83 18.35 -5.91
C HIS A 7 25.93 17.33 -6.63
N ASN A 8 26.51 16.42 -7.39
CA ASN A 8 25.77 15.32 -8.00
C ASN A 8 25.13 14.35 -6.99
N LEU A 9 25.53 14.43 -5.70
CA LEU A 9 24.97 13.64 -4.61
C LEU A 9 23.99 14.42 -3.71
N ASP A 10 23.72 15.68 -4.03
CA ASP A 10 22.81 16.52 -3.26
C ASP A 10 21.42 15.88 -3.17
N GLY A 11 20.86 15.80 -1.94
CA GLY A 11 19.58 15.17 -1.68
C GLY A 11 19.56 13.64 -1.73
N GLN A 12 20.67 12.98 -2.07
CA GLN A 12 20.77 11.53 -2.05
C GLN A 12 21.22 11.01 -0.69
N HIS A 13 20.81 9.80 -0.37
CA HIS A 13 21.19 9.10 0.84
C HIS A 13 21.92 7.81 0.51
N ALA A 14 23.19 7.73 0.91
CA ALA A 14 23.95 6.50 0.75
C ALA A 14 23.42 5.39 1.66
N PHE A 15 23.56 4.14 1.23
CA PHE A 15 23.26 2.96 2.06
C PHE A 15 24.03 2.98 3.38
N MET A 16 25.33 3.22 3.32
CA MET A 16 26.21 3.42 4.48
C MET A 16 26.34 4.92 4.79
N GLY A 17 25.23 5.62 5.01
CA GLY A 17 25.22 7.03 5.33
C GLY A 17 25.68 7.32 6.74
N ALA A 18 26.37 8.45 6.95
CA ALA A 18 26.87 8.85 8.27
C ALA A 18 25.76 9.09 9.28
N SER A 19 24.62 9.62 8.87
CA SER A 19 23.45 9.82 9.76
C SER A 19 22.79 8.53 10.23
N LYS A 20 23.01 7.42 9.49
CA LYS A 20 22.53 6.07 9.84
C LYS A 20 23.68 5.15 10.23
N TYR A 21 24.56 5.63 11.07
CA TYR A 21 25.85 5.05 11.43
C TYR A 21 25.84 3.63 12.03
N HIS A 22 24.69 3.05 12.33
CA HIS A 22 24.58 1.71 12.95
C HIS A 22 25.26 0.60 12.15
N TRP A 23 25.43 0.78 10.83
CA TRP A 23 26.11 -0.16 9.95
C TRP A 23 27.58 -0.43 10.34
N ILE A 24 28.23 0.46 11.09
CA ILE A 24 29.59 0.24 11.60
C ILE A 24 29.69 -0.97 12.55
N ASN A 25 28.57 -1.39 13.13
CA ASN A 25 28.46 -2.53 14.04
C ASN A 25 27.95 -3.79 13.34
N TYR A 26 27.74 -3.77 12.03
CA TYR A 26 27.31 -4.95 11.29
C TYR A 26 28.50 -5.88 11.04
N ASP A 27 28.26 -7.17 11.10
CA ASP A 27 29.09 -8.16 10.43
C ASP A 27 28.74 -8.23 8.95
N ASP A 28 29.51 -9.03 8.18
CA ASP A 28 29.32 -9.17 6.74
C ASP A 28 27.96 -9.76 6.40
N GLU A 29 27.44 -10.69 7.17
CA GLU A 29 26.14 -11.36 6.98
C GLU A 29 25.01 -10.32 7.13
N LYS A 30 25.02 -9.56 8.23
CA LYS A 30 24.05 -8.50 8.50
C LYS A 30 24.06 -7.41 7.43
N LEU A 31 25.25 -7.03 6.95
CA LEU A 31 25.39 -6.04 5.89
C LEU A 31 24.75 -6.54 4.59
N VAL A 32 25.04 -7.78 4.20
CA VAL A 32 24.49 -8.41 2.98
C VAL A 32 22.97 -8.51 3.06
N ASP A 33 22.43 -8.96 4.19
CA ASP A 33 20.99 -9.08 4.38
C ASP A 33 20.28 -7.72 4.36
N THR A 34 20.88 -6.71 5.01
CA THR A 34 20.32 -5.35 4.98
C THR A 34 20.32 -4.78 3.56
N TRP A 35 21.37 -5.03 2.79
CA TRP A 35 21.46 -4.63 1.38
C TRP A 35 20.40 -5.34 0.51
N LYS A 36 20.26 -6.65 0.65
CA LYS A 36 19.23 -7.43 -0.06
C LYS A 36 17.82 -6.93 0.25
N ASN A 37 17.54 -6.62 1.52
CA ASN A 37 16.25 -6.07 1.93
C ASN A 37 15.97 -4.71 1.28
N LEU A 38 16.97 -3.82 1.22
CA LEU A 38 16.84 -2.54 0.53
C LEU A 38 16.54 -2.71 -0.96
N GLN A 39 17.26 -3.62 -1.62
CA GLN A 39 17.00 -3.94 -3.03
C GLN A 39 15.60 -4.55 -3.25
N ALA A 40 15.13 -5.38 -2.33
CA ALA A 40 13.79 -5.97 -2.40
C ALA A 40 12.69 -4.88 -2.28
N ILE A 41 12.86 -3.92 -1.38
CA ILE A 41 11.96 -2.77 -1.24
C ILE A 41 11.93 -1.93 -2.53
N GLN A 42 13.10 -1.59 -3.06
CA GLN A 42 13.19 -0.82 -4.31
C GLN A 42 12.52 -1.54 -5.48
N ARG A 43 12.80 -2.84 -5.64
CA ARG A 43 12.16 -3.67 -6.66
C ARG A 43 10.64 -3.76 -6.48
N GLY A 44 10.16 -3.81 -5.23
CA GLY A 44 8.74 -3.75 -4.90
C GLY A 44 8.10 -2.46 -5.44
N THR A 45 8.71 -1.32 -5.15
CA THR A 45 8.24 0.00 -5.62
C THR A 45 8.19 0.07 -7.16
N GLU A 46 9.23 -0.42 -7.83
CA GLU A 46 9.29 -0.46 -9.31
C GLU A 46 8.17 -1.33 -9.90
N LEU A 47 7.84 -2.47 -9.26
CA LEU A 47 6.76 -3.35 -9.70
C LEU A 47 5.38 -2.72 -9.50
N HIS A 48 5.15 -2.01 -8.41
CA HIS A 48 3.92 -1.25 -8.19
C HIS A 48 3.75 -0.14 -9.25
N ASP A 49 4.79 0.66 -9.51
CA ASP A 49 4.74 1.69 -10.55
C ASP A 49 4.50 1.09 -11.94
N PHE A 50 5.13 -0.03 -12.27
CA PHE A 50 4.88 -0.75 -13.51
C PHE A 50 3.42 -1.23 -13.60
N ALA A 51 2.88 -1.84 -12.53
CA ALA A 51 1.49 -2.30 -12.47
C ALA A 51 0.52 -1.13 -12.68
N ARG A 52 0.73 -0.02 -11.96
CA ARG A 52 -0.04 1.22 -12.10
C ARG A 52 -0.11 1.67 -13.58
N ARG A 53 1.05 1.80 -14.23
CA ARG A 53 1.13 2.22 -15.65
C ARG A 53 0.37 1.25 -16.58
N CYS A 54 0.52 -0.05 -16.37
CA CYS A 54 -0.22 -1.05 -17.16
C CYS A 54 -1.74 -0.89 -16.99
N ILE A 55 -2.21 -0.66 -15.76
CA ILE A 55 -3.65 -0.47 -15.48
C ILE A 55 -4.16 0.83 -16.12
N GLU A 56 -3.45 1.95 -15.94
CA GLU A 56 -3.78 3.26 -16.54
C GLU A 56 -3.88 3.18 -18.07
N LEU A 57 -2.91 2.54 -18.70
CA LEU A 57 -2.84 2.35 -20.15
C LEU A 57 -3.74 1.21 -20.64
N ARG A 58 -4.40 0.48 -19.74
CA ARG A 58 -5.20 -0.73 -20.02
C ARG A 58 -4.41 -1.79 -20.81
N GLN A 59 -3.13 -1.88 -20.57
CA GLN A 59 -2.22 -2.82 -21.19
C GLN A 59 -2.20 -4.13 -20.42
N LYS A 60 -2.95 -5.12 -20.87
CA LYS A 60 -2.96 -6.47 -20.27
C LYS A 60 -1.60 -7.14 -20.40
N LEU A 61 -1.22 -7.84 -19.35
CA LEU A 61 -0.06 -8.72 -19.32
C LEU A 61 -0.42 -10.14 -19.80
N PRO A 62 0.56 -10.95 -20.23
CA PRO A 62 0.32 -12.32 -20.63
C PRO A 62 -0.49 -13.10 -19.58
N SER A 63 -1.48 -13.89 -20.02
CA SER A 63 -2.31 -14.70 -19.12
C SER A 63 -1.48 -15.84 -18.52
N ARG A 64 -0.80 -15.58 -17.41
CA ARG A 64 0.03 -16.53 -16.66
C ARG A 64 -0.30 -16.44 -15.18
N LYS A 65 -0.18 -17.56 -14.45
CA LYS A 65 -0.32 -17.61 -12.99
C LYS A 65 0.91 -16.98 -12.32
N LYS A 66 1.07 -15.66 -12.48
CA LYS A 66 2.08 -14.82 -11.81
C LYS A 66 1.37 -13.69 -11.10
N THR A 67 1.76 -13.40 -9.88
CA THR A 67 1.20 -12.38 -9.00
C THR A 67 0.91 -11.08 -9.74
N LEU A 68 1.92 -10.49 -10.36
CA LEU A 68 1.81 -9.22 -11.10
C LEU A 68 0.81 -9.31 -12.27
N ASN A 69 0.88 -10.41 -13.06
CA ASN A 69 0.02 -10.56 -14.23
C ASN A 69 -1.46 -10.69 -13.83
N MET A 70 -1.73 -11.47 -12.78
CA MET A 70 -3.09 -11.63 -12.26
C MET A 70 -3.62 -10.31 -11.72
N PHE A 71 -2.85 -9.60 -10.90
CA PHE A 71 -3.24 -8.30 -10.34
C PHE A 71 -3.58 -7.29 -11.43
N VAL A 72 -2.67 -7.07 -12.39
CA VAL A 72 -2.88 -6.10 -13.48
C VAL A 72 -4.08 -6.47 -14.34
N ASN A 73 -4.19 -7.75 -14.74
CA ASN A 73 -5.26 -8.20 -15.63
C ASN A 73 -6.64 -8.13 -14.95
N ASP A 74 -6.72 -8.47 -13.66
CA ASP A 74 -7.94 -8.35 -12.88
C ASP A 74 -8.33 -6.89 -12.65
N ALA A 75 -7.37 -6.02 -12.28
CA ALA A 75 -7.63 -4.60 -12.13
C ALA A 75 -8.16 -3.96 -13.43
N ILE A 76 -7.59 -4.33 -14.58
CA ILE A 76 -8.10 -3.90 -15.89
C ILE A 76 -9.49 -4.49 -16.15
N GLY A 77 -9.70 -5.78 -15.86
CA GLY A 77 -10.97 -6.47 -16.06
C GLY A 77 -12.12 -5.87 -15.26
N PHE A 78 -11.88 -5.53 -14.00
CA PHE A 78 -12.84 -4.85 -13.13
C PHE A 78 -12.89 -3.32 -13.34
N ASN A 79 -12.10 -2.78 -14.26
CA ASN A 79 -12.02 -1.35 -14.56
C ASN A 79 -11.68 -0.52 -13.32
N MET A 80 -10.68 -0.95 -12.57
CA MET A 80 -10.24 -0.32 -11.32
C MET A 80 -9.37 0.90 -11.57
N THR A 81 -9.37 1.82 -10.61
CA THR A 81 -8.45 2.96 -10.54
C THR A 81 -7.22 2.53 -9.74
N PRO A 82 -6.00 2.63 -10.29
CA PRO A 82 -4.78 2.31 -9.55
C PRO A 82 -4.35 3.47 -8.65
N GLU A 83 -3.60 3.14 -7.58
CA GLU A 83 -2.96 4.10 -6.65
C GLU A 83 -3.93 5.18 -6.14
N GLN A 84 -5.14 4.77 -5.78
CA GLN A 84 -6.16 5.70 -5.28
C GLN A 84 -5.92 6.01 -3.80
N ILE A 85 -5.72 7.30 -3.50
CA ILE A 85 -5.71 7.78 -2.11
C ILE A 85 -7.14 7.74 -1.57
N LEU A 86 -7.29 7.15 -0.39
CA LEU A 86 -8.49 7.19 0.44
C LEU A 86 -8.18 8.04 1.67
N TYR A 87 -9.00 9.03 1.94
CA TYR A 87 -8.70 10.09 2.90
C TYR A 87 -9.82 10.27 3.91
N PHE A 88 -9.48 10.27 5.17
CA PHE A 88 -10.37 10.69 6.25
C PHE A 88 -9.90 12.00 6.87
N SER A 89 -8.60 12.12 7.14
CA SER A 89 -7.95 13.30 7.72
C SER A 89 -6.44 13.25 7.47
N GLU A 90 -5.72 14.32 7.79
CA GLU A 90 -4.25 14.35 7.76
C GLU A 90 -3.60 13.29 8.67
N ASN A 91 -4.34 12.79 9.68
CA ASN A 91 -3.86 11.74 10.57
C ASN A 91 -4.22 10.33 10.07
N CYS A 92 -5.11 10.20 9.09
CA CYS A 92 -5.59 8.91 8.62
C CYS A 92 -5.97 8.94 7.14
N PHE A 93 -5.08 8.47 6.31
CA PHE A 93 -5.26 8.25 4.87
C PHE A 93 -4.33 7.12 4.42
N GLY A 94 -4.52 6.65 3.20
CA GLY A 94 -3.64 5.64 2.60
C GLY A 94 -3.95 5.45 1.13
N THR A 95 -3.03 4.82 0.40
CA THR A 95 -3.16 4.58 -1.04
C THR A 95 -3.49 3.11 -1.28
N ALA A 96 -4.63 2.84 -1.90
CA ALA A 96 -5.00 1.50 -2.35
C ALA A 96 -4.38 1.22 -3.73
N ASP A 97 -3.73 0.08 -3.90
CA ASP A 97 -3.04 -0.27 -5.15
C ASP A 97 -4.00 -0.33 -6.35
N ALA A 98 -5.22 -0.85 -6.16
CA ALA A 98 -6.30 -0.73 -7.13
C ALA A 98 -7.67 -0.78 -6.41
N ILE A 99 -8.61 0.06 -6.85
CA ILE A 99 -9.95 0.15 -6.27
C ILE A 99 -11.00 0.43 -7.33
N CYS A 100 -12.19 -0.12 -7.16
CA CYS A 100 -13.38 0.35 -7.86
C CYS A 100 -14.63 0.19 -6.99
N PHE A 101 -15.61 1.07 -7.24
CA PHE A 101 -16.96 0.95 -6.69
C PHE A 101 -17.96 1.02 -7.84
N ARG A 102 -18.69 -0.04 -8.06
CA ARG A 102 -19.66 -0.14 -9.15
C ARG A 102 -20.76 -1.12 -8.78
N ASP A 103 -21.99 -0.82 -9.16
CA ASP A 103 -23.14 -1.67 -8.94
C ASP A 103 -23.28 -2.09 -7.46
N ASN A 104 -23.03 -1.14 -6.56
CA ASN A 104 -23.06 -1.32 -5.11
C ASN A 104 -22.00 -2.31 -4.57
N MET A 105 -20.98 -2.62 -5.37
CA MET A 105 -19.87 -3.52 -5.03
C MET A 105 -18.55 -2.73 -4.95
N LEU A 106 -17.93 -2.72 -3.79
CA LEU A 106 -16.58 -2.21 -3.56
C LEU A 106 -15.56 -3.33 -3.77
N ARG A 107 -14.59 -3.12 -4.65
CA ARG A 107 -13.43 -4.00 -4.79
C ARG A 107 -12.15 -3.24 -4.48
N ILE A 108 -11.31 -3.83 -3.65
CA ILE A 108 -9.98 -3.31 -3.32
C ILE A 108 -8.99 -4.46 -3.52
N HIS A 109 -7.99 -4.22 -4.35
CA HIS A 109 -6.92 -5.17 -4.66
C HIS A 109 -5.58 -4.62 -4.17
N ASP A 110 -4.76 -5.48 -3.62
CA ASP A 110 -3.45 -5.17 -3.06
C ASP A 110 -2.40 -6.13 -3.63
N LEU A 111 -1.30 -5.59 -4.12
CA LEU A 111 -0.18 -6.31 -4.72
C LEU A 111 0.95 -6.47 -3.71
N LYS A 112 1.28 -7.68 -3.34
CA LYS A 112 2.41 -7.98 -2.45
C LYS A 112 3.54 -8.66 -3.21
N THR A 113 4.68 -8.02 -3.24
CA THR A 113 5.88 -8.50 -3.93
C THR A 113 6.87 -9.19 -3.00
N GLY A 114 6.71 -9.04 -1.67
CA GLY A 114 7.54 -9.64 -0.65
C GLY A 114 7.08 -11.05 -0.26
N GLU A 115 7.96 -11.77 0.46
CA GLU A 115 7.71 -13.15 0.93
C GLU A 115 6.94 -13.19 2.26
N THR A 116 7.03 -12.12 3.08
CA THR A 116 6.31 -12.05 4.35
C THR A 116 4.81 -12.10 4.09
N LYS A 117 4.12 -13.04 4.76
CA LYS A 117 2.68 -13.21 4.60
C LYS A 117 1.94 -11.89 4.84
N ALA A 118 1.17 -11.48 3.86
CA ALA A 118 0.35 -10.28 3.97
C ALA A 118 -0.87 -10.50 4.86
N HIS A 119 -1.34 -9.43 5.46
CA HIS A 119 -2.49 -9.40 6.35
C HIS A 119 -3.64 -8.62 5.69
N MET A 120 -4.86 -9.16 5.85
CA MET A 120 -6.07 -8.57 5.26
C MET A 120 -6.48 -7.25 5.95
N GLU A 121 -5.99 -7.00 7.15
CA GLU A 121 -6.32 -5.83 7.97
C GLU A 121 -6.08 -4.50 7.25
N GLN A 122 -5.05 -4.43 6.41
CA GLN A 122 -4.78 -3.23 5.60
C GLN A 122 -5.97 -2.91 4.68
N LEU A 123 -6.53 -3.93 4.03
CA LEU A 123 -7.66 -3.76 3.11
C LEU A 123 -8.96 -3.46 3.86
N LEU A 124 -9.14 -4.00 5.07
CA LEU A 124 -10.26 -3.64 5.94
C LEU A 124 -10.23 -2.15 6.33
N VAL A 125 -9.02 -1.62 6.59
CA VAL A 125 -8.84 -0.18 6.84
C VAL A 125 -9.17 0.63 5.59
N TYR A 126 -8.72 0.23 4.42
CA TYR A 126 -9.09 0.92 3.16
C TYR A 126 -10.60 0.89 2.90
N ALA A 127 -11.26 -0.25 3.13
CA ALA A 127 -12.72 -0.34 3.00
C ALA A 127 -13.43 0.60 3.98
N SER A 128 -12.93 0.72 5.22
CA SER A 128 -13.46 1.64 6.22
C SER A 128 -13.24 3.10 5.83
N LEU A 129 -12.05 3.45 5.30
CA LEU A 129 -11.76 4.78 4.78
C LEU A 129 -12.68 5.14 3.62
N PHE A 130 -12.89 4.21 2.68
CA PHE A 130 -13.84 4.41 1.59
C PHE A 130 -15.25 4.71 2.12
N CYS A 131 -15.74 3.94 3.08
CA CYS A 131 -17.06 4.15 3.67
C CYS A 131 -17.18 5.51 4.36
N LEU A 132 -16.13 5.95 5.08
CA LEU A 132 -16.11 7.26 5.74
C LEU A 132 -16.07 8.43 4.74
N GLU A 133 -15.17 8.36 3.75
CA GLU A 133 -14.95 9.42 2.76
C GLU A 133 -16.16 9.61 1.85
N TYR A 134 -16.71 8.51 1.32
CA TYR A 134 -17.81 8.53 0.36
C TYR A 134 -19.19 8.36 1.02
N LYS A 135 -19.26 8.39 2.37
CA LYS A 135 -20.50 8.29 3.17
C LYS A 135 -21.33 7.04 2.79
N GLN A 136 -20.64 5.93 2.57
CA GLN A 136 -21.28 4.65 2.34
C GLN A 136 -21.50 3.93 3.65
N GLU A 137 -22.68 3.31 3.81
CA GLU A 137 -22.97 2.45 4.95
C GLU A 137 -22.49 1.03 4.64
N PRO A 138 -21.60 0.44 5.48
CA PRO A 138 -21.04 -0.89 5.21
C PRO A 138 -22.09 -1.99 4.96
N ASP A 139 -23.24 -1.91 5.62
CA ASP A 139 -24.33 -2.90 5.47
C ASP A 139 -25.12 -2.76 4.17
N LYS A 140 -24.95 -1.67 3.44
CA LYS A 140 -25.69 -1.38 2.22
C LYS A 140 -24.90 -1.64 0.95
N ILE A 141 -23.64 -1.99 1.09
CA ILE A 141 -22.74 -2.29 -0.04
C ILE A 141 -22.15 -3.68 0.11
N GLU A 142 -21.85 -4.31 -1.01
CA GLU A 142 -21.05 -5.53 -1.05
C GLU A 142 -19.57 -5.17 -1.13
N MET A 143 -18.69 -6.02 -0.57
CA MET A 143 -17.26 -5.78 -0.54
C MET A 143 -16.48 -7.04 -0.90
N GLU A 144 -15.50 -6.91 -1.77
CA GLU A 144 -14.55 -7.96 -2.13
C GLU A 144 -13.13 -7.40 -2.05
N LEU A 145 -12.34 -7.95 -1.15
CA LEU A 145 -10.96 -7.55 -0.91
C LEU A 145 -10.02 -8.65 -1.39
N ARG A 146 -8.99 -8.31 -2.16
CA ARG A 146 -8.05 -9.29 -2.71
C ARG A 146 -6.60 -8.91 -2.43
N ILE A 147 -5.82 -9.87 -1.94
CA ILE A 147 -4.36 -9.79 -1.87
C ILE A 147 -3.77 -10.73 -2.92
N TYR A 148 -2.90 -10.19 -3.75
CA TYR A 148 -2.13 -10.94 -4.75
C TYR A 148 -0.71 -11.13 -4.22
N GLN A 149 -0.35 -12.38 -3.86
CA GLN A 149 0.96 -12.70 -3.30
C GLN A 149 1.35 -14.15 -3.63
N GLY A 150 2.63 -14.41 -3.91
CA GLY A 150 3.15 -15.77 -4.08
C GLY A 150 2.48 -16.57 -5.21
N ASN A 151 2.02 -15.90 -6.27
CA ASN A 151 1.22 -16.46 -7.37
C ASN A 151 -0.14 -17.02 -6.95
N GLU A 152 -0.68 -16.54 -5.83
CA GLU A 152 -2.02 -16.85 -5.34
C GLU A 152 -2.84 -15.56 -5.13
N ILE A 153 -4.15 -15.72 -5.04
CA ILE A 153 -5.11 -14.66 -4.75
C ILE A 153 -5.84 -15.03 -3.47
N TYR A 154 -5.71 -14.19 -2.46
CA TYR A 154 -6.44 -14.33 -1.20
C TYR A 154 -7.63 -13.40 -1.24
N VAL A 155 -8.85 -13.96 -1.15
CA VAL A 155 -10.11 -13.21 -1.24
C VAL A 155 -10.78 -13.16 0.12
N CYS A 156 -11.31 -11.99 0.48
CA CYS A 156 -12.10 -11.77 1.67
C CYS A 156 -13.34 -10.94 1.33
N ASN A 157 -14.49 -11.40 1.80
CA ASN A 157 -15.72 -10.63 1.83
C ASN A 157 -15.94 -10.24 3.30
N PRO A 158 -15.59 -9.01 3.70
CA PRO A 158 -15.59 -8.63 5.12
C PRO A 158 -16.98 -8.54 5.69
N ASP A 159 -17.11 -8.83 7.00
CA ASP A 159 -18.33 -8.54 7.74
C ASP A 159 -18.50 -7.00 7.85
N PRO A 160 -19.65 -6.44 7.43
CA PRO A 160 -19.94 -5.01 7.60
C PRO A 160 -19.74 -4.49 9.02
N ILE A 161 -19.96 -5.33 10.03
CA ILE A 161 -19.75 -4.98 11.45
C ILE A 161 -18.29 -4.67 11.72
N ASP A 162 -17.34 -5.42 11.14
CA ASP A 162 -15.91 -5.19 11.34
C ASP A 162 -15.47 -3.90 10.66
N ILE A 163 -15.95 -3.62 9.45
CA ILE A 163 -15.71 -2.36 8.74
C ILE A 163 -16.21 -1.17 9.56
N ARG A 164 -17.42 -1.27 10.13
CA ARG A 164 -18.00 -0.23 10.99
C ARG A 164 -17.14 0.01 12.24
N LYS A 165 -16.75 -1.05 12.95
CA LYS A 165 -15.89 -0.95 14.15
C LYS A 165 -14.55 -0.26 13.85
N ILE A 166 -13.93 -0.57 12.69
CA ILE A 166 -12.68 0.09 12.26
C ILE A 166 -12.96 1.56 11.99
N GLY A 167 -14.03 1.90 11.27
CA GLY A 167 -14.41 3.29 11.00
C GLY A 167 -14.67 4.10 12.29
N GLU A 168 -15.39 3.53 13.26
CA GLU A 168 -15.61 4.16 14.57
C GLU A 168 -14.28 4.40 15.32
N LYS A 169 -13.35 3.44 15.23
CA LYS A 169 -12.01 3.57 15.81
C LYS A 169 -11.20 4.69 15.14
N ILE A 170 -11.24 4.79 13.81
CA ILE A 170 -10.59 5.87 13.05
C ILE A 170 -11.13 7.22 13.51
N VAL A 171 -12.44 7.40 13.55
CA VAL A 171 -13.07 8.65 13.98
C VAL A 171 -12.68 9.02 15.41
N ARG A 172 -12.73 8.05 16.33
CA ARG A 172 -12.38 8.24 17.73
C ARG A 172 -10.92 8.63 17.91
N PHE A 173 -10.00 7.93 17.25
CA PHE A 173 -8.57 8.19 17.37
C PHE A 173 -8.19 9.52 16.74
N ASN A 174 -8.79 9.87 15.61
CA ASN A 174 -8.58 11.18 15.00
C ASN A 174 -8.99 12.32 15.96
N LYS A 175 -10.17 12.22 16.61
CA LYS A 175 -10.60 13.22 17.60
C LYS A 175 -9.62 13.35 18.77
N LEU A 176 -9.06 12.22 19.23
CA LEU A 176 -8.07 12.23 20.30
C LEU A 176 -6.78 12.94 19.88
N ILE A 177 -6.27 12.62 18.68
CA ILE A 177 -5.05 13.25 18.15
C ILE A 177 -5.27 14.76 17.96
N GLU A 178 -6.40 15.18 17.37
CA GLU A 178 -6.71 16.61 17.21
C GLU A 178 -6.80 17.34 18.55
N LYS A 179 -7.35 16.69 19.59
CA LYS A 179 -7.36 17.26 20.93
C LYS A 179 -5.93 17.47 21.46
N MET A 180 -5.05 16.48 21.31
CA MET A 180 -3.65 16.57 21.75
C MET A 180 -2.89 17.70 21.03
N LYS A 181 -3.09 17.85 19.72
CA LYS A 181 -2.48 18.93 18.93
C LYS A 181 -2.92 20.34 19.37
N ASN A 182 -4.13 20.48 19.91
CA ASN A 182 -4.65 21.77 20.37
C ASN A 182 -4.26 22.06 21.84
N GLU A 183 -3.70 21.10 22.56
CA GLU A 183 -3.22 21.27 23.95
C GLU A 183 -1.71 21.59 24.01
N GLU A 184 -0.98 21.51 22.87
CA GLU A 184 0.41 21.96 22.69
C GLU A 184 0.48 23.43 22.27
#